data_7b72dacd8205b391c096837d548404fa
#
_entry.id   7b72dacd8205b391c096837d548404fa
#
_cell.length_a   1.000
_cell.length_b   1.000
_cell.length_c   1.000
_cell.angle_alpha   90.00
_cell.angle_beta   90.00
_cell.angle_gamma   90.00
#
_symmetry.space_group_name_H-M   'P 1'
#
loop_
_entity.id
_entity.type
_entity.pdbx_description
1 polymer ?
#
loop_
_entity_poly.entity_id
_entity_poly.type
_entity_poly.pdbx_seq_one_letter_code
_entity_poly.pdbx_strand_id
1 'polypeptide(L)'
;MSIVGKKFPSIAVKAMNDMGDAFELNVVEKAIKDGKKVLLFWYPKDFTFVCPTELHAFQAALPEFEKRNTIVIGASCDTAEVHFAWLNTAKDNGGIEGVTYDILADSNRNLARALEILEVHDHTYDEETGLELIDGDFVTYLSLIHI
;
A
#
# COMPACT_ATOMS: atom_id res chain seq x y z
N MET A 1 14.97 -0.24 11.42
CA MET A 1 16.05 0.41 10.62
C MET A 1 15.44 1.17 9.45
N SER A 2 16.01 2.31 9.09
CA SER A 2 15.49 3.08 7.95
C SER A 2 15.92 2.47 6.61
N ILE A 3 15.02 2.50 5.63
CA ILE A 3 15.31 2.12 4.24
C ILE A 3 16.03 3.24 3.45
N VAL A 4 16.10 4.43 4.01
CA VAL A 4 16.71 5.60 3.34
C VAL A 4 18.14 5.30 2.93
N GLY A 5 18.45 5.56 1.65
CA GLY A 5 19.78 5.29 1.07
C GLY A 5 20.07 3.82 0.78
N LYS A 6 19.11 2.92 0.99
CA LYS A 6 19.26 1.50 0.68
C LYS A 6 18.56 1.13 -0.63
N LYS A 7 18.94 -0.01 -1.18
CA LYS A 7 18.28 -0.57 -2.36
C LYS A 7 16.88 -1.04 -1.98
N PHE A 8 15.88 -0.59 -2.74
CA PHE A 8 14.50 -1.05 -2.56
C PHE A 8 14.38 -2.54 -2.90
N PRO A 9 13.65 -3.33 -2.08
CA PRO A 9 13.50 -4.76 -2.33
C PRO A 9 12.71 -5.05 -3.61
N SER A 10 13.22 -5.96 -4.44
CA SER A 10 12.56 -6.41 -5.66
C SER A 10 11.62 -7.57 -5.35
N ILE A 11 10.40 -7.25 -4.96
CA ILE A 11 9.36 -8.20 -4.56
C ILE A 11 8.10 -7.94 -5.39
N ALA A 12 7.57 -9.00 -6.03
CA ALA A 12 6.29 -8.94 -6.71
C ALA A 12 5.14 -9.00 -5.69
N VAL A 13 4.21 -8.07 -5.81
CA VAL A 13 3.05 -7.94 -4.91
C VAL A 13 1.78 -7.86 -5.76
N LYS A 14 0.70 -8.46 -5.29
CA LYS A 14 -0.60 -8.31 -5.94
C LYS A 14 -1.04 -6.84 -5.90
N ALA A 15 -1.62 -6.37 -6.98
CA ALA A 15 -2.11 -5.00 -7.12
C ALA A 15 -3.52 -4.99 -7.74
N MET A 16 -4.23 -3.91 -7.51
CA MET A 16 -5.54 -3.62 -8.12
C MET A 16 -5.45 -2.31 -8.89
N ASN A 17 -5.93 -2.31 -10.14
CA ASN A 17 -6.10 -1.08 -10.90
C ASN A 17 -7.52 -0.51 -10.78
N ASP A 18 -7.73 0.66 -11.34
CA ASP A 18 -9.04 1.36 -11.34
C ASP A 18 -10.10 0.68 -12.24
N MET A 19 -9.68 -0.21 -13.12
CA MET A 19 -10.56 -0.99 -14.00
C MET A 19 -11.08 -2.27 -13.33
N GLY A 20 -10.58 -2.61 -12.15
CA GLY A 20 -10.97 -3.81 -11.41
C GLY A 20 -10.14 -5.05 -11.73
N ASP A 21 -9.01 -4.88 -12.40
CA ASP A 21 -8.09 -5.98 -12.68
C ASP A 21 -7.09 -6.17 -11.55
N ALA A 22 -7.00 -7.38 -11.04
CA ALA A 22 -5.94 -7.79 -10.13
C ALA A 22 -4.76 -8.35 -10.94
N PHE A 23 -3.55 -7.89 -10.61
CA PHE A 23 -2.33 -8.31 -11.30
C PHE A 23 -1.14 -8.29 -10.34
N GLU A 24 -0.03 -8.88 -10.75
CA GLU A 24 1.22 -8.78 -9.98
C GLU A 24 2.05 -7.59 -10.44
N LEU A 25 2.56 -6.84 -9.49
CA LEU A 25 3.38 -5.65 -9.72
C LEU A 25 4.66 -5.72 -8.91
N ASN A 26 5.80 -5.64 -9.59
CA ASN A 26 7.08 -5.38 -8.97
C ASN A 26 7.43 -3.90 -9.21
N VAL A 27 7.47 -3.12 -8.15
CA VAL A 27 7.67 -1.67 -8.22
C VAL A 27 9.02 -1.32 -8.86
N VAL A 28 10.08 -2.07 -8.55
CA VAL A 28 11.42 -1.84 -9.11
C VAL A 28 11.43 -2.10 -10.61
N GLU A 29 10.88 -3.23 -11.04
CA GLU A 29 10.81 -3.58 -12.47
C GLU A 29 9.98 -2.57 -13.26
N LYS A 30 8.86 -2.11 -12.68
CA LYS A 30 8.01 -1.08 -13.30
C LYS A 30 8.76 0.24 -13.46
N ALA A 31 9.46 0.69 -12.43
CA ALA A 31 10.25 1.91 -12.47
C ALA A 31 11.34 1.86 -13.55
N ILE A 32 12.03 0.74 -13.67
CA ILE A 32 13.07 0.52 -14.69
C ILE A 32 12.46 0.48 -16.09
N LYS A 33 11.39 -0.30 -16.27
CA LYS A 33 10.72 -0.46 -17.58
C LYS A 33 10.19 0.86 -18.11
N ASP A 34 9.55 1.66 -17.27
CA ASP A 34 8.93 2.93 -17.64
C ASP A 34 9.93 4.09 -17.64
N GLY A 35 11.14 3.89 -17.09
CA GLY A 35 12.14 4.93 -16.94
C GLY A 35 11.68 6.09 -16.05
N LYS A 36 10.86 5.80 -15.06
CA LYS A 36 10.23 6.79 -14.18
C LYS A 36 10.60 6.57 -12.73
N LYS A 37 10.53 7.66 -11.96
CA LYS A 37 10.58 7.60 -10.51
C LYS A 37 9.25 7.05 -9.98
N VAL A 38 9.26 6.44 -8.80
CA VAL A 38 8.04 5.96 -8.14
C VAL A 38 7.90 6.63 -6.78
N LEU A 39 6.73 7.16 -6.51
CA LEU A 39 6.28 7.53 -5.19
C LEU A 39 5.35 6.44 -4.69
N LEU A 40 5.82 5.64 -3.74
CA LEU A 40 5.05 4.61 -3.07
C LEU A 40 4.61 5.14 -1.70
N PHE A 41 3.32 5.25 -1.49
CA PHE A 41 2.80 5.62 -0.18
C PHE A 41 2.02 4.47 0.45
N TRP A 42 2.20 4.30 1.75
CA TRP A 42 1.53 3.28 2.54
C TRP A 42 0.50 3.92 3.45
N TYR A 43 -0.62 3.24 3.61
CA TYR A 43 -1.67 3.60 4.57
C TYR A 43 -2.10 2.35 5.36
N PRO A 44 -2.64 2.52 6.58
CA PRO A 44 -2.90 1.39 7.47
C PRO A 44 -3.93 0.41 6.94
N LYS A 45 -5.08 0.89 6.48
CA LYS A 45 -6.24 0.02 6.17
C LYS A 45 -7.27 0.73 5.30
N ASP A 46 -7.90 -0.04 4.40
CA ASP A 46 -9.06 0.40 3.62
C ASP A 46 -10.28 0.66 4.55
N PHE A 47 -11.22 1.44 4.07
CA PHE A 47 -12.46 1.76 4.78
C PHE A 47 -12.26 2.42 6.16
N THR A 48 -11.20 3.20 6.33
CA THR A 48 -11.00 4.07 7.49
C THR A 48 -11.36 5.51 7.14
N PHE A 49 -11.83 6.31 8.12
CA PHE A 49 -12.31 7.67 7.86
C PHE A 49 -11.21 8.68 7.50
N VAL A 50 -9.96 8.39 7.78
CA VAL A 50 -8.82 9.31 7.55
C VAL A 50 -8.15 9.04 6.19
N CYS A 51 -7.96 7.79 5.81
CA CYS A 51 -7.23 7.39 4.61
C CYS A 51 -7.85 7.87 3.29
N PRO A 52 -9.20 7.92 3.08
CA PRO A 52 -9.77 8.35 1.81
C PRO A 52 -9.35 9.74 1.37
N THR A 53 -9.26 10.69 2.31
CA THR A 53 -8.85 12.07 2.01
C THR A 53 -7.45 12.15 1.46
N GLU A 54 -6.52 11.36 2.00
CA GLU A 54 -5.13 11.30 1.51
C GLU A 54 -5.05 10.67 0.12
N LEU A 55 -5.78 9.58 -0.12
CA LEU A 55 -5.82 8.95 -1.43
C LEU A 55 -6.39 9.87 -2.51
N HIS A 56 -7.44 10.61 -2.20
CA HIS A 56 -7.98 11.62 -3.10
C HIS A 56 -7.03 12.81 -3.32
N ALA A 57 -6.26 13.20 -2.30
CA ALA A 57 -5.26 14.25 -2.43
C ALA A 57 -4.13 13.84 -3.39
N PHE A 58 -3.65 12.60 -3.32
CA PHE A 58 -2.69 12.06 -4.29
C PHE A 58 -3.28 12.01 -5.70
N GLN A 59 -4.55 11.62 -5.85
CA GLN A 59 -5.23 11.62 -7.14
C GLN A 59 -5.29 13.04 -7.75
N ALA A 60 -5.64 14.03 -6.96
CA ALA A 60 -5.68 15.42 -7.41
C ALA A 60 -4.29 15.96 -7.81
N ALA A 61 -3.23 15.45 -7.20
CA ALA A 61 -1.85 15.85 -7.46
C ALA A 61 -1.18 15.07 -8.60
N LEU A 62 -1.83 14.06 -9.20
CA LEU A 62 -1.24 13.24 -10.27
C LEU A 62 -0.62 14.05 -11.41
N PRO A 63 -1.23 15.13 -11.92
CA PRO A 63 -0.62 15.94 -12.98
C PRO A 63 0.73 16.54 -12.58
N GLU A 64 0.90 16.90 -11.31
CA GLU A 64 2.18 17.43 -10.79
C GLU A 64 3.26 16.35 -10.70
N PHE A 65 2.88 15.12 -10.35
CA PHE A 65 3.80 13.99 -10.35
C PHE A 65 4.20 13.59 -11.77
N GLU A 66 3.25 13.58 -12.72
CA GLU A 66 3.53 13.29 -14.13
C GLU A 66 4.52 14.28 -14.74
N LYS A 67 4.38 15.59 -14.44
CA LYS A 67 5.33 16.61 -14.87
C LYS A 67 6.75 16.34 -14.36
N ARG A 68 6.89 15.66 -13.25
CA ARG A 68 8.18 15.30 -12.64
C ARG A 68 8.63 13.89 -12.99
N ASN A 69 8.01 13.29 -13.99
CA ASN A 69 8.29 11.92 -14.44
C ASN A 69 8.19 10.89 -13.30
N THR A 70 7.15 11.02 -12.49
CA THR A 70 6.93 10.20 -11.29
C THR A 70 5.58 9.48 -11.35
N ILE A 71 5.60 8.18 -11.06
CA ILE A 71 4.41 7.33 -10.91
C ILE A 71 4.03 7.31 -9.43
N VAL A 72 2.73 7.40 -9.14
CA VAL A 72 2.19 7.23 -7.78
C VAL A 72 1.59 5.83 -7.64
N ILE A 73 1.92 5.14 -6.55
CA ILE A 73 1.38 3.84 -6.19
C ILE A 73 0.99 3.87 -4.72
N GLY A 74 -0.25 3.48 -4.41
CA GLY A 74 -0.70 3.29 -3.04
C GLY A 74 -0.44 1.86 -2.57
N ALA A 75 -0.39 1.63 -1.27
CA ALA A 75 -0.19 0.30 -0.70
C ALA A 75 -0.79 0.14 0.69
N SER A 76 -1.35 -1.02 0.95
CA SER A 76 -1.72 -1.49 2.29
C SER A 76 -1.61 -3.01 2.37
N CYS A 77 -1.86 -3.56 3.56
CA CYS A 77 -1.91 -5.02 3.76
C CYS A 77 -3.30 -5.62 3.52
N ASP A 78 -4.25 -4.85 3.03
CA ASP A 78 -5.56 -5.36 2.62
C ASP A 78 -5.47 -6.23 1.37
N THR A 79 -6.51 -6.99 1.10
CA THR A 79 -6.58 -7.82 -0.11
C THR A 79 -6.96 -7.02 -1.34
N ALA A 80 -6.66 -7.55 -2.53
CA ALA A 80 -7.03 -6.92 -3.79
C ALA A 80 -8.57 -6.77 -3.92
N GLU A 81 -9.31 -7.73 -3.41
CA GLU A 81 -10.78 -7.70 -3.39
C GLU A 81 -11.33 -6.55 -2.54
N VAL A 82 -10.70 -6.28 -1.40
CA VAL A 82 -11.06 -5.15 -0.54
C VAL A 82 -10.74 -3.82 -1.22
N HIS A 83 -9.60 -3.70 -1.88
CA HIS A 83 -9.25 -2.53 -2.69
C HIS A 83 -10.28 -2.30 -3.81
N PHE A 84 -10.69 -3.36 -4.49
CA PHE A 84 -11.72 -3.28 -5.53
C PHE A 84 -13.04 -2.75 -4.98
N ALA A 85 -13.50 -3.29 -3.85
CA ALA A 85 -14.72 -2.82 -3.20
C ALA A 85 -14.62 -1.32 -2.82
N TRP A 86 -13.48 -0.90 -2.30
CA TRP A 86 -13.27 0.48 -1.89
C TRP A 86 -13.18 1.46 -3.08
N LEU A 87 -12.55 1.04 -4.19
CA LEU A 87 -12.54 1.78 -5.46
C LEU A 87 -13.94 1.97 -6.07
N ASN A 88 -14.87 1.06 -5.78
CA ASN A 88 -16.26 1.15 -6.23
C ASN A 88 -17.20 1.79 -5.20
N THR A 89 -16.68 2.26 -4.09
CA THR A 89 -17.46 2.97 -3.07
C THR A 89 -17.34 4.48 -3.29
N ALA A 90 -18.48 5.16 -3.33
CA ALA A 90 -18.54 6.60 -3.54
C ALA A 90 -17.81 7.37 -2.43
N LYS A 91 -17.23 8.49 -2.78
CA LYS A 91 -16.52 9.39 -1.85
C LYS A 91 -17.38 9.80 -0.65
N ASP A 92 -18.66 10.08 -0.89
CA ASP A 92 -19.62 10.47 0.15
C ASP A 92 -19.91 9.36 1.16
N ASN A 93 -19.62 8.11 0.77
CA ASN A 93 -19.74 6.92 1.61
C ASN A 93 -18.37 6.45 2.17
N GLY A 94 -17.37 7.32 2.16
CA GLY A 94 -16.02 7.01 2.66
C GLY A 94 -15.19 6.15 1.71
N GLY A 95 -15.57 6.08 0.43
CA GLY A 95 -14.86 5.34 -0.59
C GLY A 95 -13.81 6.16 -1.34
N ILE A 96 -13.11 5.48 -2.25
CA ILE A 96 -12.08 6.07 -3.10
C ILE A 96 -12.42 6.01 -4.59
N GLU A 97 -13.70 6.00 -4.92
CA GLU A 97 -14.12 6.11 -6.31
C GLU A 97 -13.47 7.33 -6.98
N GLY A 98 -12.92 7.14 -8.16
CA GLY A 98 -12.18 8.18 -8.90
C GLY A 98 -10.66 8.11 -8.77
N VAL A 99 -10.12 7.31 -7.87
CA VAL A 99 -8.67 7.02 -7.79
C VAL A 99 -8.29 6.15 -8.98
N THR A 100 -7.26 6.55 -9.73
CA THR A 100 -6.82 5.87 -10.96
C THR A 100 -5.45 5.22 -10.89
N TYR A 101 -4.64 5.52 -9.87
CA TYR A 101 -3.35 4.87 -9.68
C TYR A 101 -3.51 3.48 -9.07
N ASP A 102 -2.52 2.62 -9.32
CA ASP A 102 -2.51 1.25 -8.81
C ASP A 102 -2.34 1.21 -7.28
N ILE A 103 -2.97 0.23 -6.64
CA ILE A 103 -2.88 0.02 -5.19
C ILE A 103 -2.34 -1.39 -4.94
N LEU A 104 -1.22 -1.49 -4.23
CA LEU A 104 -0.65 -2.77 -3.81
C LEU A 104 -1.46 -3.39 -2.68
N ALA A 105 -1.70 -4.68 -2.81
CA ALA A 105 -2.35 -5.52 -1.82
C ALA A 105 -1.32 -6.49 -1.21
N ASP A 106 -0.53 -6.00 -0.26
CA ASP A 106 0.53 -6.77 0.40
C ASP A 106 -0.04 -7.64 1.54
N SER A 107 -1.04 -8.46 1.22
CA SER A 107 -1.80 -9.24 2.19
C SER A 107 -0.97 -10.29 2.93
N ASN A 108 0.10 -10.79 2.32
CA ASN A 108 1.09 -11.67 2.98
C ASN A 108 2.16 -10.88 3.75
N ARG A 109 2.17 -9.55 3.65
CA ARG A 109 3.06 -8.61 4.36
C ARG A 109 4.55 -8.75 4.02
N ASN A 110 4.88 -9.39 2.92
CA ASN A 110 6.27 -9.63 2.55
C ASN A 110 7.01 -8.32 2.25
N LEU A 111 6.38 -7.43 1.49
CA LEU A 111 6.99 -6.13 1.17
C LEU A 111 7.05 -5.23 2.41
N ALA A 112 5.97 -5.15 3.19
CA ALA A 112 5.92 -4.34 4.41
C ALA A 112 6.98 -4.78 5.44
N ARG A 113 7.22 -6.09 5.57
CA ARG A 113 8.29 -6.62 6.43
C ARG A 113 9.68 -6.26 5.90
N ALA A 114 9.90 -6.41 4.61
CA ALA A 114 11.17 -6.05 3.98
C ALA A 114 11.50 -4.55 4.11
N LEU A 115 10.48 -3.71 4.16
CA LEU A 115 10.59 -2.26 4.37
C LEU A 115 10.66 -1.85 5.84
N GLU A 116 10.42 -2.79 6.77
CA GLU A 116 10.37 -2.55 8.22
C GLU A 116 9.34 -1.47 8.64
N ILE A 117 8.19 -1.45 7.96
CA ILE A 117 7.09 -0.50 8.20
C ILE A 117 5.83 -1.15 8.77
N LEU A 118 5.87 -2.45 9.04
CA LEU A 118 4.77 -3.15 9.67
C LEU A 118 4.71 -2.76 11.16
N GLU A 119 3.51 -2.43 11.64
CA GLU A 119 3.31 -2.15 13.05
C GLU A 119 3.64 -3.39 13.88
N VAL A 120 4.42 -3.19 14.94
CA VAL A 120 4.81 -4.27 15.85
C VAL A 120 3.79 -4.33 16.98
N HIS A 121 3.09 -5.45 17.08
CA HIS A 121 2.22 -5.75 18.22
C HIS A 121 3.00 -6.50 19.29
N ASP A 122 2.58 -6.33 20.55
CA ASP A 122 3.10 -7.13 21.65
C ASP A 122 2.70 -8.60 21.44
N HIS A 123 3.70 -9.46 21.47
CA HIS A 123 3.50 -10.89 21.37
C HIS A 123 3.28 -11.46 22.78
N THR A 124 2.16 -12.11 22.99
CA THR A 124 1.88 -12.91 24.17
C THR A 124 1.85 -14.38 23.81
N TYR A 125 2.16 -15.24 24.74
CA TYR A 125 2.10 -16.68 24.56
C TYR A 125 1.05 -17.26 25.50
N ASP A 126 0.22 -18.16 24.96
CA ASP A 126 -0.70 -18.94 25.79
C ASP A 126 0.09 -19.93 26.64
N GLU A 127 -0.10 -19.89 27.96
CA GLU A 127 0.68 -20.68 28.90
C GLU A 127 0.40 -22.18 28.80
N GLU A 128 -0.79 -22.58 28.36
CA GLU A 128 -1.18 -23.99 28.27
C GLU A 128 -0.75 -24.62 26.94
N THR A 129 -0.89 -23.90 25.85
CA THR A 129 -0.62 -24.43 24.49
C THR A 129 0.74 -24.03 23.94
N GLY A 130 1.39 -23.02 24.50
CA GLY A 130 2.62 -22.45 23.98
C GLY A 130 2.44 -21.69 22.64
N LEU A 131 1.19 -21.47 22.22
CA LEU A 131 0.89 -20.75 21.00
C LEU A 131 1.14 -19.25 21.17
N GLU A 132 1.71 -18.64 20.15
CA GLU A 132 1.85 -17.20 20.07
C GLU A 132 0.48 -16.56 19.79
N LEU A 133 0.09 -15.66 20.68
CA LEU A 133 -1.13 -14.87 20.55
C LEU A 133 -0.77 -13.46 20.11
N ILE A 134 -1.45 -13.00 19.07
CA ILE A 134 -1.26 -11.66 18.52
C ILE A 134 -2.54 -10.89 18.75
N ASP A 135 -2.44 -9.75 19.44
CA ASP A 135 -3.55 -8.86 19.68
C ASP A 135 -3.52 -7.73 18.63
N GLY A 136 -4.63 -7.57 17.92
CA GLY A 136 -4.81 -6.53 16.91
C GLY A 136 -4.57 -6.95 15.47
N ASP A 137 -4.78 -6.01 14.57
CA ASP A 137 -4.58 -6.18 13.14
C ASP A 137 -3.13 -5.87 12.74
N PHE A 138 -2.58 -6.65 11.83
CA PHE A 138 -1.31 -6.32 11.20
C PHE A 138 -1.51 -5.23 10.16
N VAL A 139 -1.19 -4.02 10.51
CA VAL A 139 -1.28 -2.84 9.63
C VAL A 139 0.09 -2.19 9.47
N THR A 140 0.25 -1.41 8.41
CA THR A 140 1.48 -0.63 8.21
C THR A 140 1.34 0.75 8.80
N TYR A 141 2.48 1.33 9.18
CA TYR A 141 2.53 2.76 9.48
C TYR A 141 2.29 3.58 8.20
N LEU A 142 1.76 4.78 8.35
CA LEU A 142 1.77 5.77 7.29
C LEU A 142 3.21 6.03 6.88
N SER A 143 3.51 5.83 5.61
CA SER A 143 4.87 5.94 5.13
C SER A 143 4.90 6.42 3.68
N LEU A 144 5.92 7.19 3.35
CA LEU A 144 6.14 7.71 2.01
C LEU A 144 7.53 7.32 1.56
N ILE A 145 7.61 6.61 0.45
CA ILE A 145 8.87 6.13 -0.12
C ILE A 145 9.00 6.65 -1.55
N HIS A 146 10.06 7.39 -1.80
CA HIS A 146 10.43 7.85 -3.12
C HIS A 146 11.55 6.99 -3.69
N ILE A 147 11.31 6.41 -4.83
CA ILE A 147 12.21 5.49 -5.51
C ILE A 147 12.65 6.09 -6.85
#